data_f1194dc926029fa6775a5450191a0347
#
_entry.id   f1194dc926029fa6775a5450191a0347
#
_cell.length_a   1.000
_cell.length_b   1.000
_cell.length_c   1.000
_cell.angle_alpha   90.00
_cell.angle_beta   90.00
_cell.angle_gamma   90.00
#
_symmetry.space_group_name_H-M   'P 1'
#
loop_
_entity.id
_entity.type
_entity.pdbx_description
1 polymer ?
#
loop_
_entity_poly.entity_id
_entity_poly.type
_entity_poly.pdbx_seq_one_letter_code
_entity_poly.pdbx_strand_id
1 'polypeptide(L)'
;MAEIFLENPDYQNGWISFIGYDDVDAVLPRAAEIVSEFLNKWNTNVAFISLTGRGEALKALVKNESKVARLYTVDQKNPDPDVILRKALGMVNRRFVRAVVLEGIPLSPKTVEEWGKRFKRWKRTHQVIIGVMDD
;
A
#
# COMPACT_ATOMS: atom_id res chain seq x y z
N MET A 1 -20.29 -4.54 3.27
CA MET A 1 -18.89 -4.18 2.99
C MET A 1 -18.84 -2.95 2.13
N ALA A 2 -18.26 -1.90 2.62
CA ALA A 2 -18.13 -0.65 1.88
C ALA A 2 -16.65 -0.31 1.73
N GLU A 3 -16.28 0.06 0.51
CA GLU A 3 -14.98 0.66 0.26
C GLU A 3 -15.13 2.18 0.46
N ILE A 4 -14.36 2.74 1.38
CA ILE A 4 -14.44 4.14 1.73
C ILE A 4 -13.12 4.81 1.36
N PHE A 5 -13.19 5.86 0.54
CA PHE A 5 -12.03 6.65 0.18
C PHE A 5 -11.88 7.82 1.14
N LEU A 6 -10.71 7.93 1.73
CA LEU A 6 -10.38 9.04 2.61
C LEU A 6 -9.50 10.03 1.85
N GLU A 7 -9.92 11.29 1.84
CA GLU A 7 -9.16 12.34 1.17
C GLU A 7 -8.10 12.91 2.11
N ASN A 8 -6.92 13.11 1.58
CA ASN A 8 -5.88 13.85 2.25
C ASN A 8 -5.77 15.24 1.60
N PRO A 9 -6.07 16.32 2.33
CA PRO A 9 -6.06 17.66 1.75
C PRO A 9 -4.67 18.10 1.27
N ASP A 10 -3.60 17.47 1.76
CA ASP A 10 -2.24 17.77 1.32
C ASP A 10 -1.89 17.10 -0.01
N TYR A 11 -2.75 16.21 -0.51
CA TYR A 11 -2.51 15.45 -1.74
C TYR A 11 -3.68 15.61 -2.70
N GLN A 12 -3.55 16.55 -3.63
CA GLN A 12 -4.60 16.82 -4.62
C GLN A 12 -4.39 16.08 -5.94
N ASN A 13 -3.26 15.41 -6.12
CA ASN A 13 -2.84 14.91 -7.43
C ASN A 13 -2.84 13.38 -7.56
N GLY A 14 -3.47 12.66 -6.66
CA GLY A 14 -3.67 11.22 -6.82
C GLY A 14 -2.43 10.33 -6.70
N TRP A 15 -1.33 10.85 -6.19
CA TRP A 15 -0.13 10.05 -5.93
C TRP A 15 -0.25 9.16 -4.70
N ILE A 16 -1.17 9.51 -3.81
CA ILE A 16 -1.46 8.71 -2.63
C ILE A 16 -2.96 8.49 -2.53
N SER A 17 -3.35 7.24 -2.30
CA SER A 17 -4.75 6.84 -2.12
C SER A 17 -4.92 6.16 -0.78
N PHE A 18 -5.99 6.51 -0.08
CA PHE A 18 -6.37 5.87 1.17
C PHE A 18 -7.70 5.15 0.96
N ILE A 19 -7.70 3.85 1.17
CA ILE A 19 -8.89 3.01 0.97
C ILE A 19 -9.19 2.28 2.27
N GLY A 20 -10.35 2.53 2.84
CA GLY A 20 -10.77 1.91 4.08
C GLY A 20 -11.92 0.94 3.87
N TYR A 21 -11.90 -0.13 4.65
CA TYR A 21 -12.95 -1.13 4.69
C TYR A 21 -13.48 -1.29 6.12
N ASP A 22 -14.72 -1.71 6.24
CA ASP A 22 -15.29 -2.07 7.54
C ASP A 22 -14.82 -3.43 8.02
N ASP A 23 -14.35 -4.27 7.09
CA ASP A 23 -14.05 -5.67 7.33
C ASP A 23 -12.64 -5.99 6.86
N VAL A 24 -11.85 -6.57 7.75
CA VAL A 24 -10.47 -6.97 7.46
C VAL A 24 -10.39 -7.98 6.32
N ASP A 25 -11.41 -8.82 6.15
CA ASP A 25 -11.40 -9.84 5.11
C ASP A 25 -11.55 -9.27 3.69
N ALA A 26 -12.05 -8.05 3.55
CA ALA A 26 -12.18 -7.38 2.27
C ALA A 26 -10.88 -6.71 1.80
N VAL A 27 -9.93 -6.48 2.71
CA VAL A 27 -8.70 -5.73 2.42
C VAL A 27 -7.78 -6.48 1.46
N LEU A 28 -7.54 -7.76 1.73
CA LEU A 28 -6.55 -8.53 0.97
C LEU A 28 -6.94 -8.75 -0.49
N PRO A 29 -8.18 -9.13 -0.84
CA PRO A 29 -8.57 -9.23 -2.23
C PRO A 29 -8.43 -7.90 -2.99
N ARG A 30 -8.78 -6.80 -2.36
CA ARG A 30 -8.64 -5.47 -2.97
C ARG A 30 -7.18 -5.09 -3.17
N ALA A 31 -6.33 -5.37 -2.17
CA ALA A 31 -4.90 -5.14 -2.30
C ALA A 31 -4.32 -5.95 -3.47
N ALA A 32 -4.75 -7.20 -3.65
CA ALA A 32 -4.31 -8.03 -4.78
C ALA A 32 -4.72 -7.43 -6.12
N GLU A 33 -5.93 -6.91 -6.25
CA GLU A 33 -6.38 -6.22 -7.47
C GLU A 33 -5.51 -5.01 -7.79
N ILE A 34 -5.22 -4.19 -6.78
CA ILE A 34 -4.40 -2.99 -6.95
C ILE A 34 -2.98 -3.35 -7.36
N VAL A 35 -2.38 -4.34 -6.69
CA VAL A 35 -1.04 -4.82 -7.04
C VAL A 35 -1.02 -5.34 -8.48
N SER A 36 -2.00 -6.14 -8.88
CA SER A 36 -2.09 -6.67 -10.24
C SER A 36 -2.20 -5.55 -11.27
N GLU A 37 -2.97 -4.52 -10.98
CA GLU A 37 -3.10 -3.36 -11.85
C GLU A 37 -1.76 -2.66 -12.05
N PHE A 38 -1.01 -2.40 -10.98
CA PHE A 38 0.31 -1.80 -11.10
C PHE A 38 1.27 -2.68 -11.90
N LEU A 39 1.26 -3.97 -11.64
CA LEU A 39 2.15 -4.90 -12.34
C LEU A 39 1.85 -4.98 -13.84
N ASN A 40 0.59 -4.99 -14.22
CA ASN A 40 0.17 -5.22 -15.60
C ASN A 40 -0.04 -3.94 -16.40
N LYS A 41 -0.84 -3.03 -15.90
CA LYS A 41 -1.17 -1.79 -16.63
C LYS A 41 -0.08 -0.76 -16.56
N TRP A 42 0.53 -0.60 -15.39
CA TRP A 42 1.55 0.42 -15.16
C TRP A 42 2.96 -0.09 -15.46
N ASN A 43 3.12 -1.42 -15.58
CA ASN A 43 4.38 -2.06 -15.89
C ASN A 43 5.52 -1.61 -14.95
N THR A 44 5.27 -1.62 -13.66
CA THR A 44 6.19 -1.12 -12.66
C THR A 44 6.49 -2.16 -11.58
N ASN A 45 7.62 -1.99 -10.91
CA ASN A 45 7.92 -2.77 -9.71
C ASN A 45 7.06 -2.28 -8.55
N VAL A 46 6.54 -3.20 -7.76
CA VAL A 46 5.61 -2.93 -6.67
C VAL A 46 6.15 -3.49 -5.37
N ALA A 47 6.07 -2.71 -4.32
CA ALA A 47 6.32 -3.17 -2.96
C ALA A 47 5.00 -3.31 -2.23
N PHE A 48 4.75 -4.48 -1.65
CA PHE A 48 3.62 -4.72 -0.79
C PHE A 48 4.13 -4.90 0.64
N ILE A 49 3.77 -3.99 1.52
CA ILE A 49 4.18 -4.02 2.92
C ILE A 49 2.96 -4.31 3.76
N SER A 50 2.95 -5.47 4.42
CA SER A 50 1.82 -5.92 5.23
C SER A 50 2.14 -5.80 6.72
N LEU A 51 1.30 -5.09 7.45
CA LEU A 51 1.38 -5.01 8.91
C LEU A 51 0.67 -6.17 9.59
N THR A 52 -0.04 -7.00 8.83
CA THR A 52 -0.82 -8.13 9.36
C THR A 52 -0.21 -9.48 9.01
N GLY A 53 1.00 -9.50 8.44
CA GLY A 53 1.68 -10.74 8.09
C GLY A 53 1.10 -11.44 6.87
N ARG A 54 0.50 -10.71 5.93
CA ARG A 54 -0.22 -11.29 4.78
C ARG A 54 0.54 -11.20 3.45
N GLY A 55 1.85 -10.95 3.48
CA GLY A 55 2.64 -10.82 2.25
C GLY A 55 2.56 -12.05 1.35
N GLU A 56 2.75 -13.24 1.92
CA GLU A 56 2.69 -14.49 1.14
C GLU A 56 1.28 -14.79 0.66
N ALA A 57 0.27 -14.50 1.47
CA ALA A 57 -1.13 -14.69 1.06
C ALA A 57 -1.48 -13.80 -0.12
N LEU A 58 -1.04 -12.56 -0.13
CA LEU A 58 -1.22 -11.68 -1.27
C LEU A 58 -0.49 -12.20 -2.50
N LYS A 59 0.75 -12.59 -2.36
CA LYS A 59 1.56 -13.11 -3.47
C LYS A 59 0.88 -14.33 -4.10
N ALA A 60 0.26 -15.19 -3.30
CA ALA A 60 -0.48 -16.33 -3.80
C ALA A 60 -1.68 -15.93 -4.66
N LEU A 61 -2.33 -14.81 -4.36
CA LEU A 61 -3.44 -14.29 -5.15
C LEU A 61 -3.01 -13.71 -6.49
N VAL A 62 -1.75 -13.29 -6.63
CA VAL A 62 -1.23 -12.73 -7.88
C VAL A 62 -0.25 -13.66 -8.59
N LYS A 63 -0.11 -14.90 -8.12
CA LYS A 63 0.90 -15.85 -8.63
C LYS A 63 0.78 -16.18 -10.12
N ASN A 64 -0.41 -16.03 -10.69
CA ASN A 64 -0.66 -16.32 -12.11
C ASN A 64 -0.35 -15.13 -13.03
N GLU A 65 -0.01 -13.98 -12.45
CA GLU A 65 0.37 -12.82 -13.23
C GLU A 65 1.77 -12.98 -13.81
N SER A 66 1.93 -12.60 -15.07
CA SER A 66 3.23 -12.77 -15.77
C SER A 66 4.36 -11.95 -15.17
N LYS A 67 4.03 -10.94 -14.37
CA LYS A 67 5.01 -10.00 -13.81
C LYS A 67 5.17 -10.13 -12.30
N VAL A 68 4.78 -11.26 -11.72
CA VAL A 68 4.88 -11.47 -10.27
C VAL A 68 6.31 -11.33 -9.74
N ALA A 69 7.32 -11.56 -10.59
CA ALA A 69 8.73 -11.36 -10.22
C ALA A 69 9.07 -9.89 -9.88
N ARG A 70 8.22 -8.95 -10.27
CA ARG A 70 8.36 -7.52 -9.94
C ARG A 70 7.66 -7.12 -8.64
N LEU A 71 7.04 -8.09 -7.98
CA LEU A 71 6.36 -7.87 -6.70
C LEU A 71 7.31 -8.24 -5.56
N TYR A 72 7.54 -7.28 -4.69
CA TYR A 72 8.33 -7.44 -3.48
C TYR A 72 7.41 -7.36 -2.27
N THR A 73 7.32 -8.42 -1.50
CA THR A 73 6.47 -8.47 -0.32
C THR A 73 7.30 -8.41 0.96
N VAL A 74 6.82 -7.65 1.92
CA VAL A 74 7.46 -7.51 3.23
C VAL A 74 6.40 -7.58 4.31
N ASP A 75 6.60 -8.45 5.29
CA ASP A 75 5.80 -8.47 6.51
C ASP A 75 6.51 -7.61 7.54
N GLN A 76 5.87 -6.53 7.95
CA GLN A 76 6.44 -5.59 8.89
C GLN A 76 5.65 -5.60 10.18
N LYS A 77 6.25 -6.11 11.24
CA LYS A 77 5.60 -6.22 12.55
C LYS A 77 5.60 -4.92 13.33
N ASN A 78 6.58 -4.07 13.10
CA ASN A 78 6.68 -2.81 13.82
C ASN A 78 5.78 -1.78 13.14
N PRO A 79 4.74 -1.26 13.83
CA PRO A 79 3.81 -0.30 13.24
C PRO A 79 4.32 1.13 13.19
N ASP A 80 5.54 1.38 13.66
CA ASP A 80 6.12 2.72 13.64
C ASP A 80 6.20 3.25 12.21
N PRO A 81 5.55 4.38 11.90
CA PRO A 81 5.56 4.95 10.55
C PRO A 81 6.96 5.21 10.01
N ASP A 82 7.89 5.64 10.83
CA ASP A 82 9.25 5.95 10.38
C ASP A 82 10.03 4.68 10.00
N VAL A 83 9.80 3.57 10.69
CA VAL A 83 10.39 2.28 10.34
C VAL A 83 9.83 1.78 9.01
N ILE A 84 8.51 1.86 8.85
CA ILE A 84 7.83 1.44 7.61
C ILE A 84 8.32 2.26 6.43
N LEU A 85 8.40 3.58 6.59
CA LEU A 85 8.85 4.46 5.52
C LEU A 85 10.30 4.24 5.12
N ARG A 86 11.19 3.98 6.08
CA ARG A 86 12.58 3.62 5.75
C ARG A 86 12.66 2.34 4.95
N LYS A 87 11.86 1.35 5.31
CA LYS A 87 11.80 0.10 4.56
C LYS A 87 11.32 0.33 3.13
N ALA A 88 10.23 1.07 2.99
CA ALA A 88 9.67 1.41 1.68
C ALA A 88 10.66 2.22 0.84
N LEU A 89 11.31 3.22 1.42
CA LEU A 89 12.31 4.03 0.73
C LEU A 89 13.48 3.20 0.22
N GLY A 90 13.94 2.24 1.03
CA GLY A 90 14.98 1.31 0.62
C GLY A 90 14.58 0.51 -0.62
N MET A 91 13.34 0.05 -0.70
CA MET A 91 12.82 -0.68 -1.86
C MET A 91 12.68 0.24 -3.09
N VAL A 92 12.21 1.48 -2.90
CA VAL A 92 12.13 2.46 -3.97
C VAL A 92 13.51 2.72 -4.58
N ASN A 93 14.53 2.89 -3.75
CA ASN A 93 15.87 3.23 -4.22
C ASN A 93 16.65 2.02 -4.76
N ARG A 94 16.54 0.85 -4.12
CA ARG A 94 17.34 -0.33 -4.46
C ARG A 94 16.68 -1.24 -5.48
N ARG A 95 15.36 -1.31 -5.50
CA ARG A 95 14.59 -2.21 -6.36
C ARG A 95 13.81 -1.49 -7.44
N PHE A 96 14.02 -0.18 -7.57
CA PHE A 96 13.30 0.64 -8.55
C PHE A 96 11.78 0.51 -8.43
N VAL A 97 11.29 0.39 -7.21
CA VAL A 97 9.85 0.32 -6.93
C VAL A 97 9.23 1.68 -7.25
N ARG A 98 8.10 1.67 -7.97
CA ARG A 98 7.35 2.88 -8.31
C ARG A 98 5.95 2.89 -7.72
N ALA A 99 5.54 1.79 -7.11
CA ALA A 99 4.27 1.72 -6.40
C ALA A 99 4.49 1.01 -5.06
N VAL A 100 3.98 1.61 -4.00
CA VAL A 100 4.04 1.04 -2.65
C VAL A 100 2.61 0.87 -2.15
N VAL A 101 2.28 -0.35 -1.77
CA VAL A 101 0.98 -0.67 -1.18
C VAL A 101 1.21 -1.08 0.27
N LEU A 102 0.63 -0.31 1.18
CA LEU A 102 0.67 -0.60 2.61
C LEU A 102 -0.66 -1.21 3.02
N GLU A 103 -0.62 -2.35 3.67
CA GLU A 103 -1.81 -3.07 4.11
C GLU A 103 -1.81 -3.24 5.62
N GLY A 104 -2.96 -3.04 6.23
CA GLY A 104 -3.15 -3.34 7.65
C GLY A 104 -3.03 -2.13 8.57
N ILE A 105 -2.98 -0.93 8.03
CA ILE A 105 -2.94 0.29 8.83
C ILE A 105 -4.37 0.62 9.28
N PRO A 106 -4.61 0.80 10.59
CA PRO A 106 -5.91 1.32 11.03
C PRO A 106 -6.12 2.72 10.47
N LEU A 107 -7.20 2.91 9.72
CA LEU A 107 -7.46 4.17 9.03
C LEU A 107 -8.44 5.05 9.79
N SER A 108 -8.00 6.27 10.09
CA SER A 108 -8.80 7.33 10.68
C SER A 108 -8.38 8.64 10.02
N PRO A 109 -9.14 9.73 10.17
CA PRO A 109 -8.69 11.03 9.66
C PRO A 109 -7.31 11.44 10.17
N LYS A 110 -6.98 11.08 11.40
CA LYS A 110 -5.67 11.36 11.99
C LYS A 110 -4.55 10.59 11.28
N THR A 111 -4.74 9.30 11.05
CA THR A 111 -3.72 8.48 10.35
C THR A 111 -3.57 8.89 8.90
N VAL A 112 -4.65 9.26 8.23
CA VAL A 112 -4.60 9.79 6.87
C VAL A 112 -3.73 11.05 6.80
N GLU A 113 -3.93 11.98 7.72
CA GLU A 113 -3.14 13.21 7.78
C GLU A 113 -1.67 12.91 8.05
N GLU A 114 -1.39 12.04 9.02
CA GLU A 114 -0.04 11.69 9.42
C GLU A 114 0.74 11.01 8.28
N TRP A 115 0.14 10.00 7.65
CA TRP A 115 0.78 9.31 6.55
C TRP A 115 0.92 10.18 5.30
N GLY A 116 -0.08 11.01 5.03
CA GLY A 116 -0.02 11.95 3.92
C GLY A 116 1.18 12.90 4.03
N LYS A 117 1.43 13.42 5.22
CA LYS A 117 2.59 14.29 5.45
C LYS A 117 3.91 13.58 5.19
N ARG A 118 4.02 12.31 5.58
CA ARG A 118 5.23 11.54 5.39
C ARG A 118 5.50 11.21 3.93
N PHE A 119 4.46 10.89 3.16
CA PHE A 119 4.62 10.56 1.74
C PHE A 119 4.70 11.78 0.82
N LYS A 120 4.51 12.96 1.32
CA LYS A 120 4.46 14.20 0.54
C LYS A 120 5.67 14.40 -0.37
N ARG A 121 6.83 13.89 0.02
CA ARG A 121 8.09 14.05 -0.70
C ARG A 121 8.29 13.03 -1.82
N TRP A 122 7.44 12.02 -1.91
CA TRP A 122 7.61 10.90 -2.83
C TRP A 122 6.82 11.13 -4.11
N LYS A 123 7.20 12.13 -4.87
CA LYS A 123 6.40 12.62 -6.01
C LYS A 123 6.34 11.67 -7.21
N ARG A 124 7.30 10.73 -7.32
CA ARG A 124 7.35 9.79 -8.45
C ARG A 124 6.92 8.38 -8.10
N THR A 125 6.42 8.19 -6.89
CA THR A 125 6.00 6.89 -6.40
C THR A 125 4.52 6.94 -6.07
N HIS A 126 3.77 5.99 -6.60
CA HIS A 126 2.37 5.81 -6.23
C HIS A 126 2.30 5.14 -4.88
N GLN A 127 1.51 5.69 -3.96
CA GLN A 127 1.30 5.10 -2.65
C GLN A 127 -0.17 4.77 -2.48
N VAL A 128 -0.45 3.56 -2.05
CA VAL A 128 -1.81 3.14 -1.69
C VAL A 128 -1.77 2.61 -0.27
N ILE A 129 -2.56 3.21 0.59
CA ILE A 129 -2.69 2.76 1.98
C ILE A 129 -4.08 2.17 2.12
N ILE A 130 -4.13 0.90 2.44
CA ILE A 130 -5.38 0.15 2.52
C ILE A 130 -5.49 -0.51 3.89
N GLY A 131 -6.62 -0.36 4.51
CA GLY A 131 -6.82 -0.91 5.85
C GLY A 131 -8.27 -0.89 6.28
N VAL A 132 -8.47 -1.11 7.57
CA VAL A 132 -9.80 -1.12 8.19
C VAL A 132 -10.05 0.22 8.85
N MET A 133 -11.25 0.74 8.69
CA MET A 133 -11.63 2.00 9.31
C MET A 133 -11.58 1.88 10.83
N ASP A 134 -10.94 2.84 11.46
CA ASP A 134 -10.81 2.95 12.90
C ASP A 134 -11.61 4.16 13.35
N ASP A 135 -12.56 3.90 14.20
CA ASP A 135 -13.49 4.95 14.69
C ASP A 135 -12.82 5.91 15.69
#